data_aff0e20b18944824e1358e3ccb3f4ebd
#
_entry.id   aff0e20b18944824e1358e3ccb3f4ebd
#
_cell.length_a   1.000
_cell.length_b   1.000
_cell.length_c   1.000
_cell.angle_alpha   90.00
_cell.angle_beta   90.00
_cell.angle_gamma   90.00
#
_symmetry.space_group_name_H-M   'P 1'
#
loop_
_entity.id
_entity.type
_entity.pdbx_description
1 polymer ?
#
loop_
_entity_poly.entity_id
_entity_poly.type
_entity_poly.pdbx_seq_one_letter_code
_entity_poly.pdbx_strand_id
1 'polypeptide(L)'
;MKKRIIMIAAAAALSVLMAFPAFAGTWKDVKGRWRYQRGAEKYASQEWLNLDGKRYYIGSDGFMVTGWTQVGSQWFYMDESGVLQYGWLKDNDKWYYLAPDTGAMVTDTVIDGRQIGSDGVWVPAEAQTEPVGLSIDPASATLVQNMEGIKTNGYTIISSGRTFNRENWNDAIRLVKKGSYVKCAPGGNYKLLSGTFSPSTKFDSGLLGKLTVYGDDDQVLYTSADIRYDAQPITFAVDVSGQNQLRVEFSLTKDDNWSEPVLLIKGLTLYQ
;
A
#
# COMPACT_ATOMS: atom_id res chain seq x y z
N MET A 1 -70.64 -17.38 -58.89
CA MET A 1 -69.96 -17.20 -57.62
C MET A 1 -68.59 -16.61 -57.88
N LYS A 2 -68.43 -15.30 -57.69
CA LYS A 2 -67.17 -14.58 -57.96
C LYS A 2 -66.40 -14.48 -56.63
N LYS A 3 -65.25 -15.15 -56.52
CA LYS A 3 -64.35 -15.05 -55.41
C LYS A 3 -63.54 -13.73 -55.52
N ARG A 4 -63.73 -12.84 -54.54
CA ARG A 4 -62.94 -11.62 -54.40
C ARG A 4 -61.64 -11.99 -53.66
N ILE A 5 -60.49 -11.80 -54.32
CA ILE A 5 -59.18 -11.87 -53.72
C ILE A 5 -58.87 -10.50 -53.10
N ILE A 6 -58.72 -10.48 -51.80
CA ILE A 6 -58.26 -9.27 -51.06
C ILE A 6 -56.73 -9.35 -51.05
N MET A 7 -56.06 -8.43 -51.75
CA MET A 7 -54.65 -8.22 -51.61
C MET A 7 -54.39 -7.33 -50.37
N ILE A 8 -53.72 -7.89 -49.38
CA ILE A 8 -53.19 -7.13 -48.25
C ILE A 8 -51.83 -6.63 -48.69
N ALA A 9 -51.71 -5.33 -48.90
CA ALA A 9 -50.44 -4.67 -49.12
C ALA A 9 -49.73 -4.55 -47.77
N ALA A 10 -48.69 -5.36 -47.56
CA ALA A 10 -47.78 -5.17 -46.42
C ALA A 10 -46.84 -4.01 -46.72
N ALA A 11 -47.08 -2.87 -46.04
CA ALA A 11 -46.15 -1.76 -46.03
C ALA A 11 -44.93 -2.16 -45.17
N ALA A 12 -43.85 -2.55 -45.84
CA ALA A 12 -42.54 -2.71 -45.17
C ALA A 12 -42.00 -1.31 -44.80
N ALA A 13 -42.16 -0.94 -43.56
CA ALA A 13 -41.46 0.23 -43.02
C ALA A 13 -39.99 -0.09 -42.96
N LEU A 14 -39.20 0.40 -43.94
CA LEU A 14 -37.77 0.45 -43.85
C LEU A 14 -37.37 1.45 -42.74
N SER A 15 -37.19 0.95 -41.53
CA SER A 15 -36.44 1.69 -40.49
C SER A 15 -34.99 1.74 -40.92
N VAL A 16 -34.60 2.82 -41.59
CA VAL A 16 -33.21 3.20 -41.74
C VAL A 16 -32.66 3.52 -40.36
N LEU A 17 -32.09 2.56 -39.70
CA LEU A 17 -31.18 2.80 -38.59
C LEU A 17 -30.02 3.60 -39.16
N MET A 18 -30.09 4.92 -39.05
CA MET A 18 -28.92 5.78 -39.16
C MET A 18 -28.03 5.41 -37.99
N ALA A 19 -27.14 4.45 -38.19
CA ALA A 19 -25.96 4.30 -37.38
C ALA A 19 -25.17 5.60 -37.58
N PHE A 20 -25.33 6.55 -36.66
CA PHE A 20 -24.38 7.64 -36.53
C PHE A 20 -23.02 6.93 -36.33
N PRO A 21 -22.02 7.17 -37.19
CA PRO A 21 -20.70 6.69 -36.89
C PRO A 21 -20.36 7.29 -35.53
N ALA A 22 -20.29 6.48 -34.49
CA ALA A 22 -19.62 6.86 -33.29
C ALA A 22 -18.25 7.33 -33.78
N PHE A 23 -17.98 8.63 -33.72
CA PHE A 23 -16.66 9.17 -34.03
C PHE A 23 -15.74 8.70 -32.92
N ALA A 24 -15.42 7.41 -32.94
CA ALA A 24 -14.27 6.88 -32.27
C ALA A 24 -13.09 7.58 -32.90
N GLY A 25 -12.40 8.40 -32.14
CA GLY A 25 -11.19 9.04 -32.63
C GLY A 25 -10.17 7.99 -33.05
N THR A 26 -9.14 8.40 -33.72
CA THR A 26 -8.07 7.52 -34.21
C THR A 26 -6.71 7.98 -33.76
N TRP A 27 -5.86 7.02 -33.44
CA TRP A 27 -4.45 7.29 -33.18
C TRP A 27 -3.73 7.64 -34.50
N LYS A 28 -2.90 8.67 -34.43
CA LYS A 28 -2.05 9.13 -35.57
C LYS A 28 -0.60 9.16 -35.12
N ASP A 29 0.23 8.45 -35.85
CA ASP A 29 1.68 8.54 -35.71
C ASP A 29 2.18 9.80 -36.42
N VAL A 30 2.97 10.58 -35.70
CA VAL A 30 3.67 11.74 -36.23
C VAL A 30 5.13 11.61 -35.82
N LYS A 31 5.96 11.11 -36.72
CA LYS A 31 7.41 10.89 -36.53
C LYS A 31 7.74 10.06 -35.27
N GLY A 32 7.01 8.94 -35.06
CA GLY A 32 7.19 8.04 -33.92
C GLY A 32 6.52 8.51 -32.62
N ARG A 33 5.76 9.59 -32.63
CA ARG A 33 4.97 10.07 -31.51
C ARG A 33 3.48 9.97 -31.83
N TRP A 34 2.66 9.53 -30.89
CA TRP A 34 1.24 9.30 -31.09
C TRP A 34 0.38 10.48 -30.66
N ARG A 35 -0.60 10.85 -31.49
CA ARG A 35 -1.66 11.82 -31.18
C ARG A 35 -3.02 11.19 -31.37
N TYR A 36 -3.99 11.61 -30.57
CA TYR A 36 -5.37 11.13 -30.71
C TYR A 36 -6.23 12.14 -31.42
N GLN A 37 -6.69 11.81 -32.63
CA GLN A 37 -7.53 12.66 -33.46
C GLN A 37 -9.01 12.33 -33.19
N ARG A 38 -9.79 13.33 -32.78
CA ARG A 38 -11.23 13.23 -32.50
C ARG A 38 -12.13 13.62 -33.66
N GLY A 39 -11.62 14.19 -34.71
CA GLY A 39 -12.35 14.67 -35.90
C GLY A 39 -11.40 15.20 -36.96
N ALA A 40 -11.90 15.80 -38.03
CA ALA A 40 -11.10 16.15 -39.20
C ALA A 40 -9.83 16.92 -38.89
N GLU A 41 -9.86 17.85 -37.92
CA GLU A 41 -8.69 18.66 -37.52
C GLU A 41 -8.60 18.83 -36.00
N LYS A 42 -9.34 18.06 -35.20
CA LYS A 42 -9.37 18.18 -33.74
C LYS A 42 -8.60 17.06 -33.08
N TYR A 43 -7.55 17.42 -32.34
CA TYR A 43 -6.73 16.52 -31.56
C TYR A 43 -6.99 16.69 -30.06
N ALA A 44 -6.81 15.59 -29.32
CA ALA A 44 -6.78 15.63 -27.87
C ALA A 44 -5.55 16.38 -27.36
N SER A 45 -5.66 17.10 -26.25
CA SER A 45 -4.56 17.82 -25.62
C SER A 45 -4.84 18.03 -24.13
N GLN A 46 -3.85 17.78 -23.30
CA GLN A 46 -3.88 17.96 -21.84
C GLN A 46 -5.09 17.30 -21.18
N GLU A 47 -5.36 16.04 -21.53
CA GLU A 47 -6.53 15.31 -21.05
C GLU A 47 -6.29 13.80 -20.95
N TRP A 48 -7.11 13.18 -20.11
CA TRP A 48 -7.20 11.73 -20.01
C TRP A 48 -8.13 11.16 -21.08
N LEU A 49 -7.71 10.07 -21.71
CA LEU A 49 -8.51 9.28 -22.64
C LEU A 49 -8.79 7.91 -22.06
N ASN A 50 -10.05 7.48 -22.11
CA ASN A 50 -10.46 6.11 -21.79
C ASN A 50 -10.89 5.44 -23.10
N LEU A 51 -10.08 4.51 -23.57
CA LEU A 51 -10.26 3.84 -24.85
C LEU A 51 -10.11 2.31 -24.64
N ASP A 52 -11.14 1.56 -24.99
CA ASP A 52 -11.14 0.08 -24.91
C ASP A 52 -10.68 -0.46 -23.54
N GLY A 53 -11.15 0.19 -22.45
CA GLY A 53 -10.82 -0.19 -21.08
C GLY A 53 -9.41 0.21 -20.61
N LYS A 54 -8.65 0.91 -21.44
CA LYS A 54 -7.32 1.44 -21.13
C LYS A 54 -7.36 2.96 -20.96
N ARG A 55 -6.51 3.48 -20.08
CA ARG A 55 -6.37 4.93 -19.86
C ARG A 55 -5.06 5.41 -20.42
N TYR A 56 -5.11 6.56 -21.09
CA TYR A 56 -3.97 7.26 -21.69
C TYR A 56 -4.00 8.72 -21.26
N TYR A 57 -2.84 9.37 -21.22
CA TYR A 57 -2.78 10.80 -21.02
C TYR A 57 -2.16 11.48 -22.25
N ILE A 58 -2.79 12.55 -22.72
CA ILE A 58 -2.27 13.42 -23.77
C ILE A 58 -1.69 14.65 -23.10
N GLY A 59 -0.43 14.92 -23.35
CA GLY A 59 0.26 16.08 -22.82
C GLY A 59 -0.22 17.40 -23.43
N SER A 60 0.26 18.51 -22.88
CA SER A 60 -0.06 19.87 -23.38
C SER A 60 0.45 20.11 -24.81
N ASP A 61 1.45 19.33 -25.25
CA ASP A 61 1.97 19.34 -26.63
C ASP A 61 1.09 18.55 -27.61
N GLY A 62 0.00 17.93 -27.11
CA GLY A 62 -0.95 17.16 -27.89
C GLY A 62 -0.48 15.75 -28.28
N PHE A 63 0.56 15.23 -27.62
CA PHE A 63 1.05 13.87 -27.84
C PHE A 63 0.77 12.96 -26.64
N MET A 64 0.65 11.67 -26.93
CA MET A 64 0.54 10.62 -25.93
C MET A 64 1.80 10.59 -25.06
N VAL A 65 1.61 10.56 -23.76
CA VAL A 65 2.69 10.49 -22.78
C VAL A 65 3.06 9.02 -22.50
N THR A 66 4.35 8.75 -22.31
CA THR A 66 4.90 7.48 -21.82
C THR A 66 5.85 7.76 -20.67
N GLY A 67 6.06 6.77 -19.79
CA GLY A 67 6.88 6.93 -18.60
C GLY A 67 6.19 7.75 -17.51
N TRP A 68 6.99 8.25 -16.57
CA TRP A 68 6.53 9.09 -15.49
C TRP A 68 6.03 10.45 -15.96
N THR A 69 4.87 10.85 -15.48
CA THR A 69 4.33 12.21 -15.73
C THR A 69 3.59 12.71 -14.51
N GLN A 70 3.66 14.03 -14.32
CA GLN A 70 2.88 14.71 -13.28
C GLN A 70 1.63 15.33 -13.89
N VAL A 71 0.46 15.01 -13.32
CA VAL A 71 -0.82 15.60 -13.69
C VAL A 71 -1.43 16.22 -12.45
N GLY A 72 -1.51 17.53 -12.42
CA GLY A 72 -1.82 18.25 -11.18
C GLY A 72 -0.70 18.09 -10.15
N SER A 73 -1.03 17.65 -8.94
CA SER A 73 -0.06 17.36 -7.88
C SER A 73 0.35 15.89 -7.80
N GLN A 74 -0.18 15.02 -8.65
CA GLN A 74 0.02 13.58 -8.57
C GLN A 74 0.92 13.07 -9.70
N TRP A 75 1.73 12.04 -9.39
CA TRP A 75 2.55 11.33 -10.36
C TRP A 75 1.83 10.07 -10.87
N PHE A 76 1.98 9.80 -12.16
CA PHE A 76 1.43 8.63 -12.86
C PHE A 76 2.51 8.01 -13.73
N TYR A 77 2.34 6.74 -14.05
CA TYR A 77 3.24 6.05 -14.97
C TYR A 77 2.45 5.40 -16.11
N MET A 78 2.84 5.71 -17.33
CA MET A 78 2.34 5.08 -18.54
C MET A 78 3.43 4.19 -19.13
N ASP A 79 3.06 2.97 -19.53
CA ASP A 79 4.00 2.08 -20.22
C ASP A 79 4.42 2.62 -21.60
N GLU A 80 5.27 1.88 -22.30
CA GLU A 80 5.75 2.27 -23.64
C GLU A 80 4.61 2.40 -24.66
N SER A 81 3.49 1.71 -24.44
CA SER A 81 2.28 1.84 -25.28
C SER A 81 1.38 3.01 -24.86
N GLY A 82 1.75 3.77 -23.85
CA GLY A 82 1.01 4.91 -23.29
C GLY A 82 -0.09 4.52 -22.30
N VAL A 83 -0.23 3.24 -21.94
CA VAL A 83 -1.27 2.76 -21.05
C VAL A 83 -0.90 3.04 -19.59
N LEU A 84 -1.82 3.69 -18.85
CA LEU A 84 -1.68 3.94 -17.42
C LEU A 84 -1.50 2.62 -16.65
N GLN A 85 -0.51 2.58 -15.78
CA GLN A 85 -0.19 1.43 -14.95
C GLN A 85 -0.79 1.56 -13.54
N TYR A 86 -0.96 0.41 -12.87
CA TYR A 86 -1.56 0.28 -11.55
C TYR A 86 -0.81 -0.77 -10.72
N GLY A 87 -0.90 -0.69 -9.39
CA GLY A 87 -0.25 -1.62 -8.48
C GLY A 87 1.27 -1.44 -8.43
N TRP A 88 1.98 -2.51 -8.14
CA TRP A 88 3.44 -2.47 -8.02
C TRP A 88 4.12 -2.29 -9.37
N LEU A 89 4.98 -1.27 -9.45
CA LEU A 89 5.78 -0.93 -10.62
C LEU A 89 7.27 -0.96 -10.25
N LYS A 90 8.06 -1.68 -11.03
CA LYS A 90 9.52 -1.60 -10.94
C LYS A 90 10.05 -0.70 -12.06
N ASP A 91 10.76 0.37 -11.70
CA ASP A 91 11.43 1.27 -12.63
C ASP A 91 12.82 1.65 -12.12
N ASN A 92 13.85 1.51 -12.96
CA ASN A 92 15.26 1.80 -12.62
C ASN A 92 15.71 1.19 -11.27
N ASP A 93 15.40 -0.11 -11.06
CA ASP A 93 15.68 -0.88 -9.85
C ASP A 93 14.98 -0.39 -8.56
N LYS A 94 14.08 0.57 -8.68
CA LYS A 94 13.21 1.04 -7.61
C LYS A 94 11.81 0.50 -7.78
N TRP A 95 11.14 0.23 -6.66
CA TRP A 95 9.75 -0.17 -6.66
C TRP A 95 8.85 0.98 -6.21
N TYR A 96 7.75 1.16 -6.91
CA TYR A 96 6.71 2.16 -6.65
C TYR A 96 5.36 1.46 -6.53
N TYR A 97 4.40 2.10 -5.91
CA TYR A 97 3.02 1.60 -5.91
C TYR A 97 2.08 2.64 -6.49
N LEU A 98 1.30 2.20 -7.48
CA LEU A 98 0.30 3.02 -8.17
C LEU A 98 -1.08 2.60 -7.68
N ALA A 99 -1.86 3.53 -7.16
CA ALA A 99 -3.17 3.27 -6.57
C ALA A 99 -4.10 2.54 -7.56
N PRO A 100 -4.76 1.43 -7.16
CA PRO A 100 -5.51 0.58 -8.10
C PRO A 100 -6.76 1.24 -8.68
N ASP A 101 -7.29 2.27 -8.03
CA ASP A 101 -8.47 3.03 -8.45
C ASP A 101 -8.13 4.23 -9.35
N THR A 102 -7.02 4.91 -9.10
CA THR A 102 -6.64 6.15 -9.79
C THR A 102 -5.43 6.00 -10.70
N GLY A 103 -4.51 5.09 -10.39
CA GLY A 103 -3.19 4.97 -11.01
C GLY A 103 -2.18 6.00 -10.48
N ALA A 104 -2.55 6.82 -9.49
CA ALA A 104 -1.64 7.79 -8.89
C ALA A 104 -0.58 7.09 -8.03
N MET A 105 0.67 7.55 -8.12
CA MET A 105 1.74 7.09 -7.22
C MET A 105 1.41 7.46 -5.79
N VAL A 106 1.53 6.50 -4.87
CA VAL A 106 1.36 6.73 -3.44
C VAL A 106 2.70 7.04 -2.78
N THR A 107 2.66 7.83 -1.71
CA THR A 107 3.82 8.22 -0.90
C THR A 107 3.48 8.10 0.59
N ASP A 108 4.49 8.07 1.45
CA ASP A 108 4.37 8.14 2.91
C ASP A 108 3.33 7.16 3.49
N THR A 109 3.34 5.93 3.02
CA THR A 109 2.35 4.92 3.42
C THR A 109 2.94 3.51 3.44
N VAL A 110 2.16 2.55 3.93
CA VAL A 110 2.52 1.12 3.91
C VAL A 110 1.53 0.37 3.02
N ILE A 111 2.04 -0.34 2.03
CA ILE A 111 1.29 -1.18 1.11
C ILE A 111 1.76 -2.63 1.23
N ASP A 112 0.86 -3.55 1.58
CA ASP A 112 1.18 -4.98 1.77
C ASP A 112 2.40 -5.19 2.70
N GLY A 113 2.49 -4.39 3.78
CA GLY A 113 3.61 -4.43 4.72
C GLY A 113 4.92 -3.83 4.20
N ARG A 114 4.89 -3.14 3.07
CA ARG A 114 6.05 -2.47 2.47
C ARG A 114 5.94 -0.97 2.66
N GLN A 115 6.91 -0.38 3.34
CA GLN A 115 6.98 1.06 3.52
C GLN A 115 7.26 1.76 2.19
N ILE A 116 6.45 2.76 1.86
CA ILE A 116 6.68 3.68 0.74
C ILE A 116 7.14 5.01 1.33
N GLY A 117 8.27 5.50 0.86
CA GLY A 117 8.83 6.79 1.29
C GLY A 117 8.10 7.99 0.71
N SER A 118 8.51 9.19 1.11
CA SER A 118 7.98 10.46 0.60
C SER A 118 8.27 10.70 -0.88
N ASP A 119 9.25 9.99 -1.43
CA ASP A 119 9.59 9.97 -2.85
C ASP A 119 8.83 8.92 -3.66
N GLY A 120 7.91 8.17 -3.01
CA GLY A 120 7.13 7.10 -3.62
C GLY A 120 7.87 5.77 -3.79
N VAL A 121 9.14 5.69 -3.39
CA VAL A 121 9.95 4.47 -3.51
C VAL A 121 9.66 3.53 -2.35
N TRP A 122 9.52 2.24 -2.65
CA TRP A 122 9.55 1.23 -1.61
C TRP A 122 10.90 1.19 -0.91
N VAL A 123 10.86 1.29 0.41
CA VAL A 123 12.03 1.20 1.28
C VAL A 123 12.20 -0.27 1.70
N PRO A 124 13.24 -0.99 1.24
CA PRO A 124 13.51 -2.34 1.69
C PRO A 124 13.66 -2.42 3.21
N ALA A 125 13.31 -3.56 3.81
CA ALA A 125 13.41 -3.77 5.25
C ALA A 125 14.81 -3.49 5.82
N GLU A 126 15.85 -3.78 5.03
CA GLU A 126 17.25 -3.50 5.37
C GLU A 126 17.57 -1.99 5.41
N ALA A 127 16.78 -1.17 4.70
CA ALA A 127 16.93 0.29 4.68
C ALA A 127 15.95 1.00 5.65
N GLN A 128 15.02 0.26 6.27
CA GLN A 128 14.03 0.79 7.22
C GLN A 128 14.61 0.93 8.65
N THR A 129 15.89 0.66 8.85
CA THR A 129 16.52 0.70 10.16
C THR A 129 16.77 2.10 10.70
N GLU A 130 16.52 3.16 9.87
CA GLU A 130 16.69 4.54 10.32
C GLU A 130 15.53 5.44 9.87
N PRO A 131 14.83 6.15 10.78
CA PRO A 131 14.02 7.30 10.41
C PRO A 131 14.93 8.31 9.72
N VAL A 132 14.50 8.81 8.58
CA VAL A 132 15.25 9.79 7.78
C VAL A 132 15.64 10.99 8.65
N GLY A 133 16.92 11.17 8.88
CA GLY A 133 17.46 12.31 9.62
C GLY A 133 17.91 12.07 11.06
N LEU A 134 17.72 10.86 11.62
CA LEU A 134 18.27 10.51 12.92
C LEU A 134 19.69 9.91 12.78
N SER A 135 20.68 10.56 13.39
CA SER A 135 21.99 9.97 13.60
C SER A 135 21.92 9.05 14.82
N ILE A 136 22.00 7.74 14.58
CA ILE A 136 22.04 6.72 15.64
C ILE A 136 23.40 6.04 15.66
N ASP A 137 23.80 5.57 16.84
CA ASP A 137 24.97 4.71 17.01
C ASP A 137 24.51 3.23 17.00
N PRO A 138 24.83 2.44 15.97
CA PRO A 138 24.46 1.03 15.93
C PRO A 138 25.07 0.22 17.09
N ALA A 139 26.21 0.66 17.64
CA ALA A 139 26.85 0.01 18.79
C ALA A 139 26.07 0.22 20.09
N SER A 140 25.15 1.20 20.13
CA SER A 140 24.29 1.49 21.29
C SER A 140 23.06 0.58 21.40
N ALA A 141 22.89 -0.38 20.49
CA ALA A 141 21.72 -1.25 20.39
C ALA A 141 21.41 -1.97 21.70
N THR A 142 20.24 -1.74 22.26
CA THR A 142 19.75 -2.39 23.48
C THR A 142 18.45 -3.11 23.17
N LEU A 143 18.44 -4.46 23.26
CA LEU A 143 17.22 -5.24 23.15
C LEU A 143 16.28 -4.90 24.29
N VAL A 144 15.04 -4.51 23.94
CA VAL A 144 14.02 -4.13 24.93
C VAL A 144 13.81 -5.24 25.96
N GLN A 145 13.83 -6.50 25.55
CA GLN A 145 13.68 -7.65 26.43
C GLN A 145 14.80 -7.81 27.49
N ASN A 146 15.95 -7.16 27.29
CA ASN A 146 17.09 -7.20 28.19
C ASN A 146 17.15 -5.97 29.14
N MET A 147 16.21 -5.04 29.01
CA MET A 147 16.14 -3.85 29.87
C MET A 147 15.61 -4.18 31.25
N GLU A 148 16.09 -3.47 32.25
CA GLU A 148 15.50 -3.53 33.59
C GLU A 148 14.11 -2.92 33.62
N GLY A 149 13.23 -3.47 34.47
CA GLY A 149 11.90 -2.91 34.73
C GLY A 149 10.88 -3.09 33.59
N ILE A 150 11.08 -4.01 32.65
CA ILE A 150 10.08 -4.36 31.65
C ILE A 150 8.78 -4.79 32.34
N LYS A 151 7.67 -4.24 31.85
CA LYS A 151 6.33 -4.61 32.29
C LYS A 151 5.53 -5.19 31.12
N THR A 152 4.82 -6.27 31.39
CA THR A 152 3.88 -6.88 30.45
C THR A 152 2.55 -7.09 31.13
N ASN A 153 1.47 -7.21 30.38
CA ASN A 153 0.14 -7.47 30.93
C ASN A 153 -0.17 -8.97 31.17
N GLY A 154 0.82 -9.81 31.28
CA GLY A 154 0.66 -11.25 31.54
C GLY A 154 0.34 -12.09 30.30
N TYR A 155 0.09 -11.49 29.18
CA TYR A 155 -0.15 -12.17 27.89
C TYR A 155 1.04 -12.04 26.93
N THR A 156 2.07 -11.34 27.33
CA THR A 156 3.31 -11.20 26.56
C THR A 156 4.33 -12.20 27.07
N ILE A 157 4.83 -13.03 26.20
CA ILE A 157 5.79 -14.09 26.53
C ILE A 157 7.03 -13.90 25.64
N ILE A 158 8.21 -13.92 26.26
CA ILE A 158 9.47 -14.00 25.52
C ILE A 158 9.77 -15.46 25.26
N SER A 159 9.63 -15.91 24.02
CA SER A 159 9.84 -17.30 23.60
C SER A 159 9.96 -17.44 22.10
N SER A 160 10.28 -18.65 21.64
CA SER A 160 10.21 -18.98 20.22
C SER A 160 8.77 -19.02 19.71
N GLY A 161 8.58 -18.69 18.46
CA GLY A 161 7.32 -18.76 17.76
C GLY A 161 7.48 -19.07 16.28
N ARG A 162 6.41 -19.55 15.64
CA ARG A 162 6.39 -19.81 14.21
C ARG A 162 5.54 -18.75 13.52
N THR A 163 6.13 -18.03 12.57
CA THR A 163 5.45 -17.03 11.75
C THR A 163 4.49 -17.69 10.75
N PHE A 164 3.60 -16.93 10.14
CA PHE A 164 2.68 -17.43 9.12
C PHE A 164 3.43 -18.08 7.94
N ASN A 165 4.52 -17.48 7.47
CA ASN A 165 5.37 -18.04 6.41
C ASN A 165 6.25 -19.22 6.87
N ARG A 166 5.98 -19.79 8.09
CA ARG A 166 6.61 -20.96 8.68
C ARG A 166 8.06 -20.81 9.12
N GLU A 167 8.58 -19.59 9.22
CA GLU A 167 9.86 -19.33 9.86
C GLU A 167 9.77 -19.53 11.37
N ASN A 168 10.79 -20.12 11.96
CA ASN A 168 10.91 -20.20 13.41
C ASN A 168 11.70 -18.99 13.91
N TRP A 169 11.05 -18.17 14.71
CA TRP A 169 11.71 -17.05 15.38
C TRP A 169 12.03 -17.46 16.82
N ASN A 170 13.31 -17.48 17.14
CA ASN A 170 13.79 -17.65 18.51
C ASN A 170 13.85 -16.28 19.17
N ASP A 171 13.63 -16.25 20.49
CA ASP A 171 13.69 -15.02 21.30
C ASP A 171 12.71 -13.91 20.84
N ALA A 172 11.60 -14.29 20.26
CA ALA A 172 10.54 -13.35 19.89
C ALA A 172 9.63 -13.01 21.08
N ILE A 173 9.23 -11.75 21.16
CA ILE A 173 8.15 -11.33 22.04
C ILE A 173 6.83 -11.82 21.42
N ARG A 174 6.01 -12.51 22.19
CA ARG A 174 4.69 -12.99 21.78
C ARG A 174 3.62 -12.15 22.43
N LEU A 175 2.90 -11.37 21.62
CA LEU A 175 1.70 -10.66 22.04
C LEU A 175 0.51 -11.58 21.78
N VAL A 176 -0.03 -12.17 22.85
CA VAL A 176 -1.13 -13.14 22.80
C VAL A 176 -2.40 -12.46 23.25
N LYS A 177 -3.39 -12.35 22.40
CA LYS A 177 -4.65 -11.63 22.61
C LYS A 177 -4.57 -10.12 22.35
N LYS A 178 -5.73 -9.56 22.16
CA LYS A 178 -6.04 -8.13 22.13
C LYS A 178 -5.59 -7.44 23.41
N GLY A 179 -4.91 -6.31 23.26
CA GLY A 179 -4.44 -5.48 24.38
C GLY A 179 -3.17 -6.01 25.07
N SER A 180 -2.50 -7.00 24.47
CA SER A 180 -1.16 -7.41 24.96
C SER A 180 -0.14 -6.34 24.66
N TYR A 181 0.73 -6.03 25.62
CA TYR A 181 1.76 -5.03 25.46
C TYR A 181 3.08 -5.37 26.13
N VAL A 182 4.13 -4.69 25.67
CA VAL A 182 5.43 -4.55 26.34
C VAL A 182 5.62 -3.08 26.69
N LYS A 183 5.94 -2.79 27.97
CA LYS A 183 6.37 -1.45 28.41
C LYS A 183 7.83 -1.49 28.83
N CYS A 184 8.56 -0.44 28.46
CA CYS A 184 9.92 -0.19 28.95
C CYS A 184 10.08 1.30 29.28
N ALA A 185 11.12 1.63 30.04
CA ALA A 185 11.43 2.98 30.46
C ALA A 185 12.83 3.39 29.93
N PRO A 186 12.92 3.90 28.69
CA PRO A 186 14.20 4.32 28.09
C PRO A 186 14.80 5.58 28.76
N GLY A 187 14.03 6.33 29.53
CA GLY A 187 14.50 7.49 30.29
C GLY A 187 15.01 8.63 29.41
N GLY A 188 14.49 8.80 28.23
CA GLY A 188 14.86 9.86 27.30
C GLY A 188 16.20 9.70 26.58
N ASN A 189 16.91 8.57 26.82
CA ASN A 189 18.28 8.38 26.32
C ASN A 189 18.37 7.76 24.92
N TYR A 190 17.26 7.31 24.39
CA TYR A 190 17.20 6.64 23.09
C TYR A 190 16.47 7.48 22.06
N LYS A 191 16.87 7.32 20.80
CA LYS A 191 16.31 8.06 19.66
C LYS A 191 15.42 7.18 18.78
N LEU A 192 15.75 5.90 18.65
CA LEU A 192 15.08 5.01 17.73
C LEU A 192 14.64 3.73 18.44
N LEU A 193 13.39 3.31 18.19
CA LEU A 193 12.89 1.97 18.46
C LEU A 193 12.68 1.25 17.12
N SER A 194 13.25 0.07 16.95
CA SER A 194 13.00 -0.76 15.78
C SER A 194 12.68 -2.20 16.14
N GLY A 195 12.11 -2.94 15.20
CA GLY A 195 11.82 -4.36 15.34
C GLY A 195 11.12 -4.90 14.11
N THR A 196 10.96 -6.21 14.05
CA THR A 196 10.19 -6.88 12.99
C THR A 196 9.05 -7.66 13.62
N PHE A 197 7.81 -7.45 13.14
CA PHE A 197 6.66 -8.21 13.61
C PHE A 197 6.04 -9.05 12.49
N SER A 198 5.40 -10.15 12.87
CA SER A 198 4.70 -11.04 11.95
C SER A 198 3.54 -11.72 12.67
N PRO A 199 2.39 -11.93 12.01
CA PRO A 199 1.37 -12.82 12.52
C PRO A 199 1.93 -14.23 12.65
N SER A 200 1.54 -14.92 13.72
CA SER A 200 1.88 -16.34 13.87
C SER A 200 0.89 -17.23 13.11
N THR A 201 1.19 -18.52 13.02
CA THR A 201 0.27 -19.53 12.48
C THR A 201 -1.06 -19.67 13.25
N LYS A 202 -1.18 -19.00 14.40
CA LYS A 202 -2.41 -18.92 15.21
C LYS A 202 -3.24 -17.66 14.96
N PHE A 203 -2.92 -16.90 13.93
CA PHE A 203 -3.69 -15.72 13.56
C PHE A 203 -4.75 -16.12 12.55
N ASP A 204 -6.04 -16.00 12.91
CA ASP A 204 -7.14 -16.46 12.08
C ASP A 204 -7.42 -15.54 10.89
N SER A 205 -7.91 -16.11 9.79
CA SER A 205 -8.10 -15.41 8.51
C SER A 205 -9.16 -14.29 8.53
N GLY A 206 -10.04 -14.31 9.55
CA GLY A 206 -11.09 -13.31 9.72
C GLY A 206 -10.67 -12.09 10.52
N LEU A 207 -9.52 -12.14 11.19
CA LEU A 207 -9.03 -11.10 12.09
C LEU A 207 -8.21 -10.04 11.36
N LEU A 208 -8.27 -8.83 11.89
CA LEU A 208 -7.36 -7.73 11.53
C LEU A 208 -6.79 -7.16 12.83
N GLY A 209 -5.48 -6.98 12.86
CA GLY A 209 -4.78 -6.41 14.02
C GLY A 209 -3.94 -5.22 13.68
N LYS A 210 -3.48 -4.49 14.70
CA LYS A 210 -2.51 -3.40 14.59
C LYS A 210 -1.48 -3.48 15.69
N LEU A 211 -0.25 -3.12 15.35
CA LEU A 211 0.79 -2.82 16.31
C LEU A 211 0.86 -1.31 16.49
N THR A 212 0.77 -0.84 17.74
CA THR A 212 0.88 0.58 18.07
C THR A 212 2.02 0.80 19.06
N VAL A 213 2.83 1.80 18.81
CA VAL A 213 3.84 2.27 19.74
C VAL A 213 3.36 3.59 20.35
N TYR A 214 3.30 3.61 21.67
CA TYR A 214 2.96 4.79 22.48
C TYR A 214 4.20 5.27 23.20
N GLY A 215 4.34 6.59 23.29
CA GLY A 215 5.31 7.28 24.13
C GLY A 215 4.72 7.72 25.47
N ASP A 216 5.29 8.79 26.04
CA ASP A 216 4.80 9.42 27.25
C ASP A 216 3.35 9.89 27.08
N ASP A 217 2.58 9.87 28.19
CA ASP A 217 1.17 10.29 28.23
C ASP A 217 0.27 9.61 27.19
N ASP A 218 0.59 8.35 26.82
CA ASP A 218 -0.10 7.56 25.78
C ASP A 218 -0.12 8.23 24.38
N GLN A 219 0.84 9.14 24.12
CA GLN A 219 1.03 9.69 22.77
C GLN A 219 1.29 8.56 21.77
N VAL A 220 0.54 8.54 20.68
CA VAL A 220 0.78 7.59 19.57
C VAL A 220 1.97 8.05 18.76
N LEU A 221 3.05 7.28 18.77
CA LEU A 221 4.26 7.51 17.97
C LEU A 221 4.23 6.76 16.63
N TYR A 222 3.60 5.58 16.63
CA TYR A 222 3.48 4.74 15.42
C TYR A 222 2.25 3.86 15.52
N THR A 223 1.60 3.62 14.39
CA THR A 223 0.57 2.59 14.23
C THR A 223 0.78 1.89 12.89
N SER A 224 0.87 0.56 12.90
CA SER A 224 0.96 -0.22 11.67
C SER A 224 -0.32 -0.11 10.82
N ALA A 225 -0.22 -0.45 9.54
CA ALA A 225 -1.39 -0.84 8.76
C ALA A 225 -2.09 -2.06 9.40
N ASP A 226 -3.29 -2.40 8.92
CA ASP A 226 -3.99 -3.60 9.36
C ASP A 226 -3.16 -4.86 9.07
N ILE A 227 -2.87 -5.62 10.12
CA ILE A 227 -2.11 -6.87 10.06
C ILE A 227 -3.11 -7.99 9.77
N ARG A 228 -2.97 -8.61 8.61
CA ARG A 228 -3.74 -9.79 8.21
C ARG A 228 -2.99 -11.07 8.61
N TYR A 229 -3.73 -12.20 8.67
CA TYR A 229 -3.17 -13.51 8.99
C TYR A 229 -2.03 -13.95 8.05
N ASP A 230 -2.08 -13.52 6.79
CA ASP A 230 -1.15 -13.85 5.71
C ASP A 230 -0.05 -12.78 5.48
N ALA A 231 0.03 -11.78 6.37
CA ALA A 231 1.02 -10.73 6.24
C ALA A 231 2.46 -11.28 6.37
N GLN A 232 3.33 -10.85 5.48
CA GLN A 232 4.76 -11.12 5.59
C GLN A 232 5.33 -10.37 6.80
N PRO A 233 6.51 -10.78 7.31
CA PRO A 233 7.18 -10.03 8.36
C PRO A 233 7.37 -8.56 7.97
N ILE A 234 7.01 -7.66 8.88
CA ILE A 234 7.05 -6.20 8.68
C ILE A 234 8.07 -5.63 9.67
N THR A 235 9.10 -4.97 9.14
CA THR A 235 10.04 -4.21 9.95
C THR A 235 9.50 -2.78 10.15
N PHE A 236 9.68 -2.25 11.35
CA PHE A 236 9.31 -0.88 11.69
C PHE A 236 10.45 -0.18 12.42
N ALA A 237 10.48 1.13 12.29
CA ALA A 237 11.40 2.01 12.98
C ALA A 237 10.65 3.29 13.39
N VAL A 238 10.82 3.73 14.63
CA VAL A 238 10.05 4.82 15.23
C VAL A 238 10.99 5.76 15.97
N ASP A 239 10.90 7.05 15.68
CA ASP A 239 11.57 8.08 16.47
C ASP A 239 10.95 8.10 17.87
N VAL A 240 11.78 7.85 18.88
CA VAL A 240 11.42 7.84 20.31
C VAL A 240 12.23 8.84 21.10
N SER A 241 12.80 9.83 20.42
CA SER A 241 13.62 10.86 21.04
C SER A 241 12.86 11.56 22.17
N GLY A 242 13.50 11.65 23.33
CA GLY A 242 12.93 12.32 24.51
C GLY A 242 11.85 11.54 25.26
N GLN A 243 11.47 10.36 24.83
CA GLN A 243 10.46 9.55 25.51
C GLN A 243 11.03 8.87 26.74
N ASN A 244 10.38 9.04 27.89
CA ASN A 244 10.76 8.38 29.13
C ASN A 244 10.15 7.01 29.31
N GLN A 245 9.00 6.79 28.69
CA GLN A 245 8.28 5.53 28.69
C GLN A 245 7.84 5.18 27.27
N LEU A 246 7.85 3.88 26.96
CA LEU A 246 7.34 3.35 25.72
C LEU A 246 6.42 2.16 26.01
N ARG A 247 5.35 2.05 25.24
CA ARG A 247 4.44 0.90 25.22
C ARG A 247 4.22 0.42 23.79
N VAL A 248 4.59 -0.81 23.52
CA VAL A 248 4.30 -1.49 22.24
C VAL A 248 3.12 -2.42 22.49
N GLU A 249 2.02 -2.16 21.82
CA GLU A 249 0.73 -2.84 22.07
C GLU A 249 0.18 -3.46 20.80
N PHE A 250 -0.40 -4.64 20.94
CA PHE A 250 -1.17 -5.31 19.89
C PHE A 250 -2.67 -5.14 20.15
N SER A 251 -3.39 -4.63 19.16
CA SER A 251 -4.85 -4.47 19.19
C SER A 251 -5.50 -5.16 17.99
N LEU A 252 -6.78 -5.50 18.11
CA LEU A 252 -7.60 -5.99 17.00
C LEU A 252 -8.49 -4.86 16.51
N THR A 253 -8.49 -4.64 15.19
CA THR A 253 -9.42 -3.73 14.50
C THR A 253 -10.66 -4.45 14.01
N LYS A 254 -10.55 -5.77 13.80
CA LYS A 254 -11.67 -6.66 13.55
C LYS A 254 -11.49 -7.91 14.41
N ASP A 255 -12.48 -8.23 15.24
CA ASP A 255 -12.47 -9.28 16.26
C ASP A 255 -13.68 -10.21 16.07
N ASP A 256 -13.52 -11.48 16.35
CA ASP A 256 -14.60 -12.48 16.38
C ASP A 256 -14.99 -12.90 17.81
N ASN A 257 -14.37 -12.32 18.83
CA ASN A 257 -14.51 -12.59 20.27
C ASN A 257 -14.12 -14.01 20.74
N TRP A 258 -13.66 -14.88 19.86
CA TRP A 258 -13.34 -16.29 20.18
C TRP A 258 -11.87 -16.64 19.95
N SER A 259 -11.21 -15.95 19.03
CA SER A 259 -9.84 -16.23 18.64
C SER A 259 -8.83 -15.61 19.59
N GLU A 260 -7.73 -16.32 19.81
CA GLU A 260 -6.56 -15.82 20.53
C GLU A 260 -5.40 -15.60 19.55
N PRO A 261 -5.42 -14.49 18.78
CA PRO A 261 -4.37 -14.22 17.81
C PRO A 261 -3.04 -13.98 18.50
N VAL A 262 -1.97 -14.44 17.87
CA VAL A 262 -0.61 -14.19 18.35
C VAL A 262 0.14 -13.39 17.33
N LEU A 263 0.63 -12.21 17.74
CA LEU A 263 1.61 -11.43 17.02
C LEU A 263 3.00 -11.70 17.59
N LEU A 264 3.96 -11.94 16.73
CA LEU A 264 5.37 -12.13 17.11
C LEU A 264 6.15 -10.84 16.78
N ILE A 265 7.05 -10.44 17.70
CA ILE A 265 8.01 -9.35 17.45
C ILE A 265 9.40 -9.89 17.70
N LYS A 266 10.27 -9.77 16.71
CA LYS A 266 11.69 -10.15 16.77
C LYS A 266 12.57 -8.91 16.78
N GLY A 267 13.62 -8.93 17.60
CA GLY A 267 14.64 -7.90 17.60
C GLY A 267 14.12 -6.52 17.97
N LEU A 268 13.16 -6.42 18.92
CA LEU A 268 12.69 -5.12 19.43
C LEU A 268 13.85 -4.42 20.15
N THR A 269 14.41 -3.39 19.53
CA THR A 269 15.70 -2.78 19.90
C THR A 269 15.58 -1.26 20.00
N LEU A 270 16.21 -0.69 21.00
CA LEU A 270 16.40 0.74 21.18
C LEU A 270 17.84 1.14 20.83
N TYR A 271 18.00 2.29 20.19
CA TYR A 271 19.30 2.88 19.78
C TYR A 271 19.40 4.33 20.31
N GLN A 272 20.61 4.69 20.74
CA GLN A 272 20.94 6.06 21.24
C GLN A 272 21.33 7.01 20.12
#